data_1804cb6132567657341dd7734376c65d
#
_entry.id   1804cb6132567657341dd7734376c65d
#
_cell.length_a   1.000
_cell.length_b   1.000
_cell.length_c   1.000
_cell.angle_alpha   90.00
_cell.angle_beta   90.00
_cell.angle_gamma   90.00
#
_symmetry.space_group_name_H-M   'P 1'
#
loop_
_entity.id
_entity.type
_entity.pdbx_description
1 polymer ?
#
loop_
_entity_poly.entity_id
_entity_poly.type
_entity_poly.pdbx_seq_one_letter_code
_entity_poly.pdbx_strand_id
1 'polypeptide(L)'
;MIRQCIILILMVLTTESRAQQASNRQLYQTLDSLIEHYDQLTADKERRVAAIKEGVKGITLTAEQQYDLNQRLYDEYVAYKFDSAFYYIDKNVKALRKSGNHNRFAASAVRMAHILAVTGLFDRARRLLDEVAVDSINDQQKIAFYNQQSELNLYRSEMAQNTEYFYDYIQRVQYYRQLVIQIAPKDSYDYIFNQATYICEAGDTNKAIQMLEDYLLKLEEGTRAYSIVTSTLAFFYQTKEMHQQQERYLLLSAISDERCAIRENNSLRILSEILMNRGNNDDAYRYLLQAISEARFYGSRIRMMQVGRMAPQILQLYDAERTQTQQRTNLLLAIISFISLVLAGIIVYTLRLYRKKHAAGLQIIEMNKILAKHTEEIETVNTQMKEANRIKEEYIGRFLELSSMLLSNTEQRMKQLNRLARERKLEELYAELKTMEPVITGIRTFHSHFDTAFLNIYPHFISEVNKLLTPENQFITDNDGATAKRLTTELRILALIRLDITDNQEIADILRSSITTIYTYRSKLKAKALNKETFEDDVRKIATY
;
A
#
# COMPACT_ATOMS: atom_id res chain seq x y z
N MET A 1 -38.12 -1.00 33.49
CA MET A 1 -36.73 -0.75 33.87
C MET A 1 -35.70 -1.55 33.04
N ILE A 2 -35.74 -2.88 33.03
CA ILE A 2 -34.72 -3.70 32.31
C ILE A 2 -34.67 -3.40 30.79
N ARG A 3 -35.82 -3.25 30.10
CA ARG A 3 -35.89 -2.89 28.68
C ARG A 3 -35.31 -1.50 28.37
N GLN A 4 -35.49 -0.54 29.24
CA GLN A 4 -34.94 0.81 29.09
C GLN A 4 -33.41 0.84 29.36
N CYS A 5 -32.93 0.04 30.31
CA CYS A 5 -31.50 -0.13 30.53
C CYS A 5 -30.80 -0.83 29.35
N ILE A 6 -31.42 -1.84 28.75
CA ILE A 6 -30.88 -2.52 27.55
C ILE A 6 -30.82 -1.57 26.36
N ILE A 7 -31.85 -0.75 26.14
CA ILE A 7 -31.86 0.26 25.07
C ILE A 7 -30.79 1.34 25.31
N LEU A 8 -30.60 1.78 26.55
CA LEU A 8 -29.56 2.76 26.91
C LEU A 8 -28.15 2.20 26.72
N ILE A 9 -27.93 0.95 27.11
CA ILE A 9 -26.66 0.23 26.91
C ILE A 9 -26.38 0.04 25.41
N LEU A 10 -27.38 -0.34 24.61
CA LEU A 10 -27.26 -0.45 23.16
C LEU A 10 -27.00 0.90 22.50
N MET A 11 -27.62 2.00 22.96
CA MET A 11 -27.34 3.35 22.45
C MET A 11 -25.93 3.81 22.81
N VAL A 12 -25.45 3.57 24.03
CA VAL A 12 -24.08 3.90 24.42
C VAL A 12 -23.06 3.10 23.60
N LEU A 13 -23.25 1.81 23.45
CA LEU A 13 -22.38 0.94 22.63
C LEU A 13 -22.37 1.37 21.15
N THR A 14 -23.51 1.82 20.61
CA THR A 14 -23.57 2.29 19.22
C THR A 14 -22.95 3.67 19.03
N THR A 15 -23.01 4.55 20.04
CA THR A 15 -22.36 5.89 19.97
C THR A 15 -20.85 5.78 20.14
N GLU A 16 -20.36 4.93 21.04
CA GLU A 16 -18.92 4.66 21.19
C GLU A 16 -18.35 4.03 19.90
N SER A 17 -19.03 3.04 19.32
CA SER A 17 -18.63 2.41 18.06
C SER A 17 -18.56 3.43 16.91
N ARG A 18 -19.53 4.36 16.80
CA ARG A 18 -19.54 5.40 15.76
C ARG A 18 -18.44 6.45 15.97
N ALA A 19 -18.19 6.87 17.21
CA ALA A 19 -17.13 7.81 17.53
C ALA A 19 -15.74 7.21 17.24
N GLN A 20 -15.55 5.92 17.55
CA GLN A 20 -14.32 5.20 17.31
C GLN A 20 -14.09 4.95 15.80
N GLN A 21 -15.16 4.68 15.05
CA GLN A 21 -15.10 4.53 13.60
C GLN A 21 -14.78 5.85 12.90
N ALA A 22 -15.30 6.99 13.39
CA ALA A 22 -14.94 8.32 12.93
C ALA A 22 -13.46 8.62 13.22
N SER A 23 -12.95 8.20 14.37
CA SER A 23 -11.53 8.32 14.75
C SER A 23 -10.62 7.48 13.86
N ASN A 24 -10.98 6.23 13.51
CA ASN A 24 -10.18 5.39 12.62
C ASN A 24 -10.13 5.97 11.20
N ARG A 25 -11.21 6.57 10.70
CA ARG A 25 -11.22 7.23 9.41
C ARG A 25 -10.19 8.37 9.32
N GLN A 26 -10.04 9.13 10.40
CA GLN A 26 -9.02 10.19 10.46
C GLN A 26 -7.59 9.62 10.46
N LEU A 27 -7.38 8.49 11.14
CA LEU A 27 -6.10 7.79 11.12
C LEU A 27 -5.77 7.25 9.73
N TYR A 28 -6.75 6.70 9.00
CA TYR A 28 -6.57 6.30 7.61
C TYR A 28 -6.14 7.47 6.73
N GLN A 29 -6.79 8.62 6.83
CA GLN A 29 -6.40 9.82 6.09
C GLN A 29 -4.96 10.26 6.40
N THR A 30 -4.57 10.19 7.67
CA THR A 30 -3.20 10.50 8.09
C THR A 30 -2.20 9.51 7.49
N LEU A 31 -2.49 8.21 7.54
CA LEU A 31 -1.65 7.16 6.97
C LEU A 31 -1.50 7.33 5.46
N ASP A 32 -2.60 7.58 4.76
CA ASP A 32 -2.63 7.82 3.32
C ASP A 32 -1.75 9.00 2.93
N SER A 33 -1.87 10.11 3.66
CA SER A 33 -1.02 11.27 3.45
C SER A 33 0.47 10.97 3.66
N LEU A 34 0.83 10.16 4.66
CA LEU A 34 2.23 9.78 4.89
C LEU A 34 2.76 8.87 3.78
N ILE A 35 1.95 7.94 3.29
CA ILE A 35 2.31 7.07 2.15
C ILE A 35 2.49 7.91 0.87
N GLU A 36 1.66 8.93 0.64
CA GLU A 36 1.84 9.85 -0.49
C GLU A 36 3.13 10.67 -0.39
N HIS A 37 3.58 10.98 0.83
CA HIS A 37 4.82 11.71 1.09
C HIS A 37 6.02 10.81 1.39
N TYR A 38 5.92 9.52 1.08
CA TYR A 38 6.95 8.51 1.32
C TYR A 38 8.35 8.92 0.86
N ASP A 39 8.47 9.45 -0.36
CA ASP A 39 9.76 9.85 -0.92
C ASP A 39 10.41 11.01 -0.14
N GLN A 40 9.59 11.93 0.36
CA GLN A 40 10.07 13.04 1.19
C GLN A 40 10.58 12.54 2.55
N LEU A 41 9.84 11.67 3.23
CA LEU A 41 10.24 11.06 4.51
C LEU A 41 11.53 10.25 4.34
N THR A 42 11.65 9.53 3.23
CA THR A 42 12.86 8.80 2.86
C THR A 42 14.04 9.75 2.64
N ALA A 43 13.86 10.84 1.89
CA ALA A 43 14.90 11.85 1.66
C ALA A 43 15.35 12.53 2.97
N ASP A 44 14.42 12.78 3.89
CA ASP A 44 14.75 13.35 5.21
C ASP A 44 15.60 12.38 6.04
N LYS A 45 15.29 11.09 5.99
CA LYS A 45 16.09 10.05 6.62
C LYS A 45 17.50 9.98 6.05
N GLU A 46 17.61 9.96 4.73
CA GLU A 46 18.93 9.92 4.05
C GLU A 46 19.76 11.17 4.32
N ARG A 47 19.12 12.36 4.42
CA ARG A 47 19.83 13.60 4.82
C ARG A 47 20.40 13.52 6.22
N ARG A 48 19.66 12.98 7.20
CA ARG A 48 20.16 12.77 8.57
C ARG A 48 21.38 11.85 8.58
N VAL A 49 21.29 10.73 7.86
CA VAL A 49 22.41 9.78 7.74
C VAL A 49 23.63 10.42 7.06
N ALA A 50 23.41 11.16 5.98
CA ALA A 50 24.48 11.87 5.27
C ALA A 50 25.18 12.89 6.18
N ALA A 51 24.43 13.64 6.99
CA ALA A 51 24.98 14.59 7.95
C ALA A 51 25.89 13.91 8.99
N ILE A 52 25.50 12.73 9.51
CA ILE A 52 26.35 11.95 10.43
C ILE A 52 27.68 11.56 9.76
N LYS A 53 27.63 11.09 8.52
CA LYS A 53 28.83 10.66 7.77
C LYS A 53 29.74 11.82 7.42
N GLU A 54 29.17 12.93 6.96
CA GLU A 54 29.93 14.12 6.57
C GLU A 54 30.61 14.77 7.79
N GLY A 55 29.96 14.73 8.97
CA GLY A 55 30.50 15.27 10.22
C GLY A 55 31.79 14.60 10.71
N VAL A 56 32.17 13.44 10.17
CA VAL A 56 33.40 12.71 10.53
C VAL A 56 34.37 12.54 9.35
N LYS A 57 34.04 13.11 8.21
CA LYS A 57 34.83 12.97 6.99
C LYS A 57 36.17 13.66 7.15
N GLY A 58 37.26 12.94 6.81
CA GLY A 58 38.63 13.45 6.96
C GLY A 58 39.16 13.45 8.40
N ILE A 59 38.38 12.97 9.38
CA ILE A 59 38.81 12.87 10.78
C ILE A 59 39.32 11.45 11.04
N THR A 60 40.54 11.37 11.63
CA THR A 60 41.06 10.10 12.14
C THR A 60 40.41 9.81 13.48
N LEU A 61 39.56 8.82 13.53
CA LEU A 61 38.82 8.44 14.72
C LEU A 61 39.60 7.43 15.58
N THR A 62 39.50 7.59 16.90
CA THR A 62 39.94 6.54 17.84
C THR A 62 39.07 5.29 17.72
N ALA A 63 39.50 4.15 18.23
CA ALA A 63 38.72 2.92 18.25
C ALA A 63 37.35 3.10 18.97
N GLU A 64 37.32 3.88 20.02
CA GLU A 64 36.11 4.22 20.76
C GLU A 64 35.16 5.09 19.93
N GLN A 65 35.66 6.17 19.35
CA GLN A 65 34.88 7.03 18.45
C GLN A 65 34.36 6.27 17.24
N GLN A 66 35.16 5.34 16.70
CA GLN A 66 34.72 4.49 15.59
C GLN A 66 33.60 3.53 16.02
N TYR A 67 33.70 2.97 17.24
CA TYR A 67 32.64 2.15 17.79
C TYR A 67 31.33 2.94 17.92
N ASP A 68 31.41 4.14 18.52
CA ASP A 68 30.24 4.99 18.72
C ASP A 68 29.61 5.47 17.41
N LEU A 69 30.44 5.83 16.43
CA LEU A 69 29.98 6.17 15.08
C LEU A 69 29.26 5.01 14.42
N ASN A 70 29.85 3.81 14.45
CA ASN A 70 29.22 2.61 13.88
C ASN A 70 27.90 2.31 14.60
N GLN A 71 27.85 2.49 15.91
CA GLN A 71 26.63 2.31 16.69
C GLN A 71 25.55 3.30 16.28
N ARG A 72 25.88 4.59 16.17
CA ARG A 72 24.97 5.64 15.76
C ARG A 72 24.44 5.40 14.33
N LEU A 73 25.30 4.98 13.41
CA LEU A 73 24.89 4.64 12.05
C LEU A 73 24.04 3.37 12.00
N TYR A 74 24.37 2.38 12.83
CA TYR A 74 23.49 1.21 13.00
C TYR A 74 22.09 1.61 13.48
N ASP A 75 22.00 2.47 14.49
CA ASP A 75 20.71 2.91 15.06
C ASP A 75 19.86 3.66 14.01
N GLU A 76 20.49 4.40 13.09
CA GLU A 76 19.80 5.00 11.96
C GLU A 76 19.31 3.97 10.92
N TYR A 77 20.06 2.88 10.72
CA TYR A 77 19.76 1.91 9.66
C TYR A 77 18.99 0.67 10.12
N VAL A 78 18.94 0.37 11.43
CA VAL A 78 18.43 -0.90 11.97
C VAL A 78 17.02 -1.28 11.53
N ALA A 79 16.14 -0.33 11.37
CA ALA A 79 14.77 -0.53 10.90
C ALA A 79 14.53 0.05 9.50
N TYR A 80 15.57 0.59 8.87
CA TYR A 80 15.50 1.27 7.57
C TYR A 80 16.12 0.46 6.44
N LYS A 81 17.39 -0.01 6.62
CA LYS A 81 18.12 -0.71 5.55
C LYS A 81 19.08 -1.76 6.11
N PHE A 82 18.76 -3.03 5.90
CA PHE A 82 19.51 -4.15 6.46
C PHE A 82 21.01 -4.13 6.12
N ASP A 83 21.37 -4.03 4.84
CA ASP A 83 22.77 -4.12 4.42
C ASP A 83 23.65 -3.06 5.09
N SER A 84 23.12 -1.84 5.25
CA SER A 84 23.82 -0.76 5.91
C SER A 84 23.93 -0.97 7.42
N ALA A 85 22.85 -1.40 8.07
CA ALA A 85 22.87 -1.75 9.48
C ALA A 85 23.89 -2.88 9.75
N PHE A 86 23.85 -3.93 8.92
CA PHE A 86 24.78 -5.04 9.00
C PHE A 86 26.24 -4.59 8.86
N TYR A 87 26.54 -3.73 7.87
CA TYR A 87 27.89 -3.24 7.64
C TYR A 87 28.49 -2.54 8.86
N TYR A 88 27.72 -1.69 9.53
CA TYR A 88 28.24 -0.94 10.68
C TYR A 88 28.35 -1.79 11.93
N ILE A 89 27.37 -2.65 12.22
CA ILE A 89 27.42 -3.48 13.41
C ILE A 89 28.44 -4.61 13.30
N ASP A 90 28.68 -5.15 12.11
CA ASP A 90 29.70 -6.17 11.84
C ASP A 90 31.11 -5.66 12.15
N LYS A 91 31.39 -4.38 11.85
CA LYS A 91 32.64 -3.74 12.24
C LYS A 91 32.83 -3.74 13.76
N ASN A 92 31.79 -3.41 14.51
CA ASN A 92 31.86 -3.40 15.97
C ASN A 92 32.02 -4.80 16.53
N VAL A 93 31.26 -5.78 16.03
CA VAL A 93 31.38 -7.19 16.45
C VAL A 93 32.80 -7.72 16.19
N LYS A 94 33.35 -7.47 15.00
CA LYS A 94 34.72 -7.91 14.64
C LYS A 94 35.79 -7.27 15.52
N ALA A 95 35.67 -5.97 15.78
CA ALA A 95 36.63 -5.23 16.60
C ALA A 95 36.59 -5.70 18.07
N LEU A 96 35.42 -6.07 18.57
CA LEU A 96 35.22 -6.40 19.99
C LEU A 96 35.40 -7.88 20.31
N ARG A 97 35.33 -8.79 19.33
CA ARG A 97 35.39 -10.26 19.56
C ARG A 97 36.61 -10.71 20.35
N LYS A 98 37.75 -9.99 20.26
CA LYS A 98 39.00 -10.29 20.97
C LYS A 98 39.41 -9.18 21.95
N SER A 99 38.54 -8.22 22.22
CA SER A 99 38.89 -7.04 23.03
C SER A 99 38.85 -7.25 24.54
N GLY A 100 38.27 -8.34 25.01
CA GLY A 100 37.98 -8.59 26.43
C GLY A 100 36.83 -7.74 26.99
N ASN A 101 36.26 -6.83 26.22
CA ASN A 101 35.12 -6.02 26.65
C ASN A 101 33.79 -6.75 26.42
N HIS A 102 33.44 -7.63 27.34
CA HIS A 102 32.26 -8.49 27.25
C HIS A 102 30.95 -7.71 27.11
N ASN A 103 30.80 -6.59 27.80
CA ASN A 103 29.57 -5.77 27.71
C ASN A 103 29.40 -5.14 26.32
N ARG A 104 30.41 -4.51 25.77
CA ARG A 104 30.34 -3.92 24.41
C ARG A 104 30.19 -4.98 23.33
N PHE A 105 30.86 -6.13 23.50
CA PHE A 105 30.69 -7.25 22.60
C PHE A 105 29.26 -7.78 22.61
N ALA A 106 28.69 -8.02 23.81
CA ALA A 106 27.32 -8.46 23.97
C ALA A 106 26.33 -7.45 23.35
N ALA A 107 26.50 -6.16 23.62
CA ALA A 107 25.68 -5.12 23.01
C ALA A 107 25.69 -5.16 21.47
N SER A 108 26.86 -5.36 20.88
CA SER A 108 27.01 -5.42 19.42
C SER A 108 26.49 -6.75 18.85
N ALA A 109 26.74 -7.86 19.54
CA ALA A 109 26.27 -9.19 19.15
C ALA A 109 24.74 -9.30 19.17
N VAL A 110 24.10 -8.77 20.21
CA VAL A 110 22.63 -8.68 20.32
C VAL A 110 22.04 -7.88 19.16
N ARG A 111 22.58 -6.70 18.87
CA ARG A 111 22.13 -5.87 17.75
C ARG A 111 22.30 -6.54 16.39
N MET A 112 23.43 -7.21 16.19
CA MET A 112 23.66 -7.96 14.96
C MET A 112 22.75 -9.19 14.88
N ALA A 113 22.51 -9.88 15.98
CA ALA A 113 21.59 -11.01 16.03
C ALA A 113 20.15 -10.60 15.72
N HIS A 114 19.72 -9.40 16.17
CA HIS A 114 18.41 -8.84 15.82
C HIS A 114 18.23 -8.75 14.29
N ILE A 115 19.09 -8.04 13.59
CA ILE A 115 18.94 -7.90 12.13
C ILE A 115 19.12 -9.21 11.37
N LEU A 116 19.94 -10.14 11.87
CA LEU A 116 20.06 -11.49 11.31
C LEU A 116 18.75 -12.29 11.50
N ALA A 117 18.10 -12.16 12.66
CA ALA A 117 16.81 -12.80 12.93
C ALA A 117 15.71 -12.26 12.01
N VAL A 118 15.57 -10.95 11.92
CA VAL A 118 14.58 -10.28 11.04
C VAL A 118 14.74 -10.69 9.57
N THR A 119 15.97 -10.96 9.14
CA THR A 119 16.25 -11.43 7.77
C THR A 119 16.16 -12.94 7.60
N GLY A 120 15.84 -13.71 8.67
CA GLY A 120 15.69 -15.15 8.62
C GLY A 120 17.01 -15.94 8.70
N LEU A 121 18.12 -15.27 9.06
CA LEU A 121 19.44 -15.89 9.24
C LEU A 121 19.61 -16.45 10.66
N PHE A 122 18.64 -17.25 11.10
CA PHE A 122 18.49 -17.69 12.49
C PHE A 122 19.72 -18.41 13.05
N ASP A 123 20.32 -19.30 12.27
CA ASP A 123 21.51 -20.03 12.74
C ASP A 123 22.74 -19.14 12.91
N ARG A 124 22.86 -18.09 12.11
CA ARG A 124 23.92 -17.09 12.29
C ARG A 124 23.66 -16.24 13.52
N ALA A 125 22.41 -15.82 13.72
CA ALA A 125 21.99 -15.08 14.92
C ALA A 125 22.28 -15.93 16.18
N ARG A 126 21.85 -17.20 16.19
CA ARG A 126 22.07 -18.12 17.31
C ARG A 126 23.56 -18.28 17.62
N ARG A 127 24.38 -18.67 16.62
CA ARG A 127 25.83 -18.83 16.83
C ARG A 127 26.49 -17.58 17.37
N LEU A 128 26.09 -16.41 16.94
CA LEU A 128 26.63 -15.16 17.45
C LEU A 128 26.23 -14.92 18.91
N LEU A 129 24.99 -15.23 19.28
CA LEU A 129 24.54 -15.15 20.67
C LEU A 129 25.21 -16.20 21.57
N ASP A 130 25.52 -17.39 21.04
CA ASP A 130 26.27 -18.43 21.76
C ASP A 130 27.71 -18.00 22.10
N GLU A 131 28.28 -17.00 21.40
CA GLU A 131 29.59 -16.41 21.72
C GLU A 131 29.56 -15.46 22.93
N VAL A 132 28.36 -15.05 23.39
CA VAL A 132 28.23 -14.07 24.48
C VAL A 132 28.40 -14.77 25.83
N ALA A 133 29.41 -14.35 26.58
CA ALA A 133 29.65 -14.85 27.94
C ALA A 133 28.67 -14.18 28.92
N VAL A 134 27.48 -14.74 29.07
CA VAL A 134 26.35 -14.14 29.82
C VAL A 134 26.70 -13.85 31.28
N ASP A 135 27.53 -14.69 31.91
CA ASP A 135 27.96 -14.51 33.30
C ASP A 135 28.93 -13.33 33.49
N SER A 136 29.55 -12.86 32.38
CA SER A 136 30.54 -11.79 32.38
C SER A 136 29.99 -10.43 31.99
N ILE A 137 28.67 -10.31 31.78
CA ILE A 137 28.03 -9.04 31.38
C ILE A 137 27.11 -8.51 32.48
N ASN A 138 26.90 -7.19 32.47
CA ASN A 138 26.03 -6.53 33.43
C ASN A 138 24.54 -6.80 33.13
N ASP A 139 23.67 -6.47 34.08
CA ASP A 139 22.23 -6.76 33.98
C ASP A 139 21.56 -6.07 32.79
N GLN A 140 21.99 -4.86 32.42
CA GLN A 140 21.48 -4.18 31.22
C GLN A 140 21.74 -5.01 29.95
N GLN A 141 22.94 -5.59 29.83
CA GLN A 141 23.28 -6.43 28.67
C GLN A 141 22.62 -7.80 28.75
N LYS A 142 22.41 -8.35 29.97
CA LYS A 142 21.62 -9.58 30.17
C LYS A 142 20.17 -9.39 29.71
N ILE A 143 19.54 -8.27 30.07
CA ILE A 143 18.18 -7.92 29.63
C ILE A 143 18.13 -7.89 28.09
N ALA A 144 19.04 -7.16 27.45
CA ALA A 144 19.10 -7.08 26.00
C ALA A 144 19.34 -8.45 25.35
N PHE A 145 20.21 -9.26 25.92
CA PHE A 145 20.50 -10.61 25.45
C PHE A 145 19.27 -11.53 25.55
N TYR A 146 18.58 -11.54 26.70
CA TYR A 146 17.39 -12.38 26.87
C TYR A 146 16.22 -11.92 26.00
N ASN A 147 16.03 -10.61 25.83
CA ASN A 147 15.07 -10.07 24.87
C ASN A 147 15.38 -10.57 23.43
N GLN A 148 16.65 -10.54 23.04
CA GLN A 148 17.05 -10.99 21.71
C GLN A 148 16.90 -12.53 21.54
N GLN A 149 17.15 -13.30 22.58
CA GLN A 149 16.89 -14.75 22.56
C GLN A 149 15.39 -15.03 22.46
N SER A 150 14.56 -14.26 23.16
CA SER A 150 13.10 -14.35 23.06
C SER A 150 12.64 -14.02 21.63
N GLU A 151 13.09 -12.92 21.07
CA GLU A 151 12.75 -12.47 19.71
C GLU A 151 13.19 -13.48 18.64
N LEU A 152 14.41 -13.99 18.73
CA LEU A 152 14.92 -15.01 17.81
C LEU A 152 14.03 -16.26 17.82
N ASN A 153 13.62 -16.72 19.00
CA ASN A 153 12.75 -17.90 19.11
C ASN A 153 11.32 -17.59 18.66
N LEU A 154 10.83 -16.35 18.82
CA LEU A 154 9.54 -15.93 18.28
C LEU A 154 9.54 -15.98 16.74
N TYR A 155 10.55 -15.43 16.07
CA TYR A 155 10.65 -15.54 14.61
C TYR A 155 10.79 -17.00 14.13
N ARG A 156 11.49 -17.84 14.90
CA ARG A 156 11.57 -19.27 14.61
C ARG A 156 10.22 -19.97 14.75
N SER A 157 9.43 -19.62 15.76
CA SER A 157 8.09 -20.17 15.93
C SER A 157 7.16 -19.77 14.77
N GLU A 158 7.25 -18.52 14.28
CA GLU A 158 6.49 -18.08 13.09
C GLU A 158 6.81 -18.94 11.84
N MET A 159 8.07 -19.34 11.70
CA MET A 159 8.50 -20.21 10.59
C MET A 159 8.14 -21.67 10.79
N ALA A 160 8.02 -22.10 12.04
CA ALA A 160 7.73 -23.47 12.44
C ALA A 160 6.22 -23.73 12.65
N GLN A 161 5.33 -22.81 12.24
CA GLN A 161 3.88 -23.01 12.32
C GLN A 161 3.48 -24.34 11.68
N ASN A 162 2.61 -25.10 12.36
CA ASN A 162 2.15 -26.44 11.96
C ASN A 162 3.24 -27.54 11.98
N THR A 163 4.33 -27.32 12.70
CA THR A 163 5.35 -28.34 12.97
C THR A 163 5.43 -28.65 14.47
N GLU A 164 6.03 -29.78 14.83
CA GLU A 164 6.29 -30.15 16.24
C GLU A 164 7.19 -29.15 16.97
N TYR A 165 8.06 -28.43 16.25
CA TYR A 165 9.02 -27.47 16.82
C TYR A 165 8.38 -26.14 17.27
N PHE A 166 7.15 -25.85 16.86
CA PHE A 166 6.46 -24.61 17.21
C PHE A 166 6.40 -24.40 18.73
N TYR A 167 5.95 -25.41 19.45
CA TYR A 167 5.79 -25.34 20.90
C TYR A 167 7.13 -25.21 21.63
N ASP A 168 8.18 -25.86 21.15
CA ASP A 168 9.52 -25.75 21.72
C ASP A 168 10.04 -24.31 21.64
N TYR A 169 9.82 -23.65 20.51
CA TYR A 169 10.22 -22.26 20.37
C TYR A 169 9.39 -21.32 21.26
N ILE A 170 8.09 -21.53 21.36
CA ILE A 170 7.22 -20.74 22.26
C ILE A 170 7.64 -20.91 23.73
N GLN A 171 7.95 -22.12 24.17
CA GLN A 171 8.47 -22.35 25.53
C GLN A 171 9.78 -21.59 25.79
N ARG A 172 10.69 -21.54 24.81
CA ARG A 172 11.93 -20.75 24.92
C ARG A 172 11.66 -19.26 24.96
N VAL A 173 10.69 -18.76 24.17
CA VAL A 173 10.24 -17.37 24.27
C VAL A 173 9.79 -17.04 25.69
N GLN A 174 8.92 -17.86 26.26
CA GLN A 174 8.42 -17.67 27.63
C GLN A 174 9.54 -17.72 28.67
N TYR A 175 10.46 -18.67 28.53
CA TYR A 175 11.62 -18.81 29.42
C TYR A 175 12.48 -17.53 29.43
N TYR A 176 12.85 -17.01 28.27
CA TYR A 176 13.67 -15.81 28.21
C TYR A 176 12.93 -14.56 28.68
N ARG A 177 11.62 -14.43 28.42
CA ARG A 177 10.79 -13.36 28.99
C ARG A 177 10.77 -13.37 30.52
N GLN A 178 10.65 -14.54 31.11
CA GLN A 178 10.72 -14.68 32.56
C GLN A 178 12.06 -14.20 33.11
N LEU A 179 13.17 -14.51 32.47
CA LEU A 179 14.49 -14.03 32.85
C LEU A 179 14.58 -12.50 32.80
N VAL A 180 14.00 -11.88 31.74
CA VAL A 180 13.92 -10.41 31.69
C VAL A 180 13.08 -9.84 32.84
N ILE A 181 11.90 -10.40 33.08
CA ILE A 181 10.99 -9.96 34.16
C ILE A 181 11.66 -10.03 35.55
N GLN A 182 12.54 -11.01 35.76
CA GLN A 182 13.24 -11.17 37.04
C GLN A 182 14.29 -10.10 37.30
N ILE A 183 14.97 -9.59 36.28
CA ILE A 183 16.12 -8.70 36.42
C ILE A 183 15.84 -7.25 35.97
N ALA A 184 14.85 -7.02 35.15
CA ALA A 184 14.55 -5.69 34.64
C ALA A 184 13.88 -4.79 35.73
N PRO A 185 14.22 -3.49 35.79
CA PRO A 185 13.52 -2.55 36.64
C PRO A 185 12.02 -2.51 36.33
N LYS A 186 11.17 -2.52 37.36
CA LYS A 186 9.71 -2.68 37.23
C LYS A 186 9.01 -1.56 36.42
N ASP A 187 9.61 -0.40 36.33
CA ASP A 187 9.14 0.78 35.62
C ASP A 187 9.74 0.88 34.19
N SER A 188 10.68 -0.01 33.86
CA SER A 188 11.33 -0.04 32.53
C SER A 188 10.42 -0.59 31.45
N TYR A 189 10.70 -0.17 30.21
CA TYR A 189 10.09 -0.75 29.01
C TYR A 189 10.21 -2.28 28.96
N ASP A 190 11.41 -2.78 29.22
CA ASP A 190 11.70 -4.22 29.14
C ASP A 190 10.84 -5.03 30.10
N TYR A 191 10.69 -4.55 31.36
CA TYR A 191 9.84 -5.22 32.33
C TYR A 191 8.37 -5.19 31.88
N ILE A 192 7.84 -3.99 31.61
CA ILE A 192 6.41 -3.79 31.33
C ILE A 192 6.00 -4.56 30.06
N PHE A 193 6.81 -4.49 29.02
CA PHE A 193 6.54 -5.18 27.76
C PHE A 193 6.53 -6.71 27.90
N ASN A 194 7.57 -7.27 28.53
CA ASN A 194 7.67 -8.71 28.74
C ASN A 194 6.61 -9.23 29.72
N GLN A 195 6.32 -8.47 30.79
CA GLN A 195 5.30 -8.81 31.76
C GLN A 195 3.90 -8.80 31.14
N ALA A 196 3.56 -7.77 30.37
CA ALA A 196 2.27 -7.68 29.69
C ALA A 196 2.08 -8.84 28.71
N THR A 197 3.11 -9.14 27.91
CA THR A 197 3.05 -10.25 26.95
C THR A 197 2.90 -11.60 27.66
N TYR A 198 3.64 -11.81 28.75
CA TYR A 198 3.54 -13.02 29.57
C TYR A 198 2.14 -13.19 30.19
N ILE A 199 1.57 -12.11 30.72
CA ILE A 199 0.21 -12.11 31.29
C ILE A 199 -0.85 -12.41 30.22
N CYS A 200 -0.70 -11.84 29.02
CA CYS A 200 -1.59 -12.11 27.89
C CYS A 200 -1.57 -13.60 27.50
N GLU A 201 -0.39 -14.18 27.40
CA GLU A 201 -0.21 -15.62 27.10
C GLU A 201 -0.74 -16.54 28.21
N ALA A 202 -0.74 -16.05 29.47
CA ALA A 202 -1.35 -16.73 30.61
C ALA A 202 -2.89 -16.60 30.65
N GLY A 203 -3.50 -15.87 29.71
CA GLY A 203 -4.95 -15.73 29.55
C GLY A 203 -5.58 -14.46 30.13
N ASP A 204 -4.83 -13.63 30.89
CA ASP A 204 -5.34 -12.35 31.40
C ASP A 204 -5.03 -11.21 30.44
N THR A 205 -5.62 -11.28 29.26
CA THR A 205 -5.43 -10.27 28.20
C THR A 205 -5.90 -8.88 28.62
N ASN A 206 -6.91 -8.75 29.49
CA ASN A 206 -7.38 -7.44 29.96
C ASN A 206 -6.32 -6.70 30.76
N LYS A 207 -5.68 -7.38 31.69
CA LYS A 207 -4.60 -6.81 32.48
C LYS A 207 -3.39 -6.45 31.62
N ALA A 208 -3.07 -7.29 30.64
CA ALA A 208 -1.99 -7.03 29.71
C ALA A 208 -2.26 -5.77 28.85
N ILE A 209 -3.47 -5.61 28.34
CA ILE A 209 -3.89 -4.41 27.61
C ILE A 209 -3.72 -3.17 28.48
N GLN A 210 -4.29 -3.17 29.69
CA GLN A 210 -4.20 -2.04 30.59
C GLN A 210 -2.76 -1.64 30.88
N MET A 211 -1.89 -2.61 31.14
CA MET A 211 -0.46 -2.35 31.37
C MET A 211 0.22 -1.64 30.19
N LEU A 212 -0.06 -2.06 28.97
CA LEU A 212 0.54 -1.45 27.78
C LEU A 212 -0.11 -0.10 27.44
N GLU A 213 -1.40 0.08 27.67
CA GLU A 213 -2.08 1.36 27.48
C GLU A 213 -1.56 2.42 28.48
N ASP A 214 -1.42 2.05 29.76
CA ASP A 214 -0.83 2.93 30.78
C ASP A 214 0.62 3.30 30.43
N TYR A 215 1.36 2.38 29.85
CA TYR A 215 2.73 2.65 29.40
C TYR A 215 2.78 3.50 28.14
N LEU A 216 1.85 3.29 27.21
CA LEU A 216 1.75 4.05 25.96
C LEU A 216 1.59 5.55 26.22
N LEU A 217 0.91 5.95 27.30
CA LEU A 217 0.77 7.36 27.71
C LEU A 217 2.11 8.04 28.04
N LYS A 218 3.17 7.27 28.30
CA LYS A 218 4.52 7.78 28.58
C LYS A 218 5.41 7.85 27.33
N LEU A 219 4.94 7.31 26.21
CA LEU A 219 5.69 7.27 24.97
C LEU A 219 5.31 8.43 24.06
N GLU A 220 6.30 8.97 23.39
CA GLU A 220 6.10 9.99 22.36
C GLU A 220 5.57 9.32 21.06
N GLU A 221 4.49 9.88 20.52
CA GLU A 221 3.94 9.44 19.23
C GLU A 221 4.96 9.60 18.10
N GLY A 222 4.92 8.68 17.13
CA GLY A 222 5.84 8.71 16.01
C GLY A 222 7.25 8.24 16.36
N THR A 223 7.41 7.47 17.45
CA THR A 223 8.66 6.79 17.80
C THR A 223 8.57 5.28 17.54
N ARG A 224 9.72 4.62 17.39
CA ARG A 224 9.78 3.16 17.24
C ARG A 224 9.18 2.42 18.45
N ALA A 225 9.42 2.91 19.66
CA ALA A 225 8.86 2.32 20.88
C ALA A 225 7.32 2.39 20.86
N TYR A 226 6.77 3.54 20.47
CA TYR A 226 5.33 3.72 20.31
C TYR A 226 4.74 2.75 19.27
N SER A 227 5.40 2.59 18.11
CA SER A 227 4.97 1.64 17.07
C SER A 227 4.95 0.20 17.59
N ILE A 228 5.99 -0.25 18.30
CA ILE A 228 6.06 -1.62 18.84
C ILE A 228 4.95 -1.86 19.88
N VAL A 229 4.73 -0.92 20.80
CA VAL A 229 3.68 -1.06 21.82
C VAL A 229 2.29 -1.08 21.19
N THR A 230 2.03 -0.20 20.23
CA THR A 230 0.73 -0.16 19.54
C THR A 230 0.50 -1.39 18.67
N SER A 231 1.50 -1.93 17.97
CA SER A 231 1.35 -3.19 17.24
C SER A 231 1.10 -4.38 18.17
N THR A 232 1.68 -4.38 19.37
CA THR A 232 1.44 -5.42 20.39
C THR A 232 0.05 -5.30 20.99
N LEU A 233 -0.42 -4.09 21.27
CA LEU A 233 -1.81 -3.84 21.67
C LEU A 233 -2.80 -4.32 20.61
N ALA A 234 -2.50 -4.08 19.34
CA ALA A 234 -3.33 -4.59 18.24
C ALA A 234 -3.43 -6.12 18.26
N PHE A 235 -2.33 -6.82 18.53
CA PHE A 235 -2.34 -8.27 18.70
C PHE A 235 -3.16 -8.70 19.91
N PHE A 236 -3.06 -8.01 21.05
CA PHE A 236 -3.88 -8.31 22.25
C PHE A 236 -5.38 -8.08 21.99
N TYR A 237 -5.74 -7.03 21.27
CA TYR A 237 -7.12 -6.79 20.87
C TYR A 237 -7.62 -7.81 19.83
N GLN A 238 -6.74 -8.33 18.97
CA GLN A 238 -7.06 -9.43 18.07
C GLN A 238 -7.43 -10.69 18.85
N THR A 239 -6.69 -11.06 19.89
CA THR A 239 -6.99 -12.25 20.73
C THR A 239 -8.33 -12.13 21.47
N LYS A 240 -8.86 -10.91 21.59
CA LYS A 240 -10.17 -10.60 22.16
C LYS A 240 -11.26 -10.42 21.10
N GLU A 241 -10.95 -10.60 19.84
CA GLU A 241 -11.87 -10.36 18.70
C GLU A 241 -12.41 -8.91 18.65
N MET A 242 -11.69 -7.97 19.26
CA MET A 242 -12.04 -6.55 19.30
C MET A 242 -11.48 -5.82 18.07
N HIS A 243 -12.07 -6.10 16.92
CA HIS A 243 -11.56 -5.70 15.60
C HIS A 243 -11.37 -4.19 15.40
N GLN A 244 -12.23 -3.35 16.01
CA GLN A 244 -12.12 -1.90 15.87
C GLN A 244 -10.88 -1.34 16.60
N GLN A 245 -10.60 -1.85 17.80
CA GLN A 245 -9.42 -1.48 18.58
C GLN A 245 -8.15 -2.05 17.93
N GLN A 246 -8.19 -3.30 17.50
CA GLN A 246 -7.10 -3.89 16.72
C GLN A 246 -6.72 -2.99 15.55
N GLU A 247 -7.67 -2.60 14.74
CA GLU A 247 -7.45 -1.73 13.57
C GLU A 247 -6.91 -0.36 13.97
N ARG A 248 -7.47 0.25 15.03
CA ARG A 248 -6.97 1.52 15.55
C ARG A 248 -5.50 1.46 15.92
N TYR A 249 -5.10 0.45 16.68
CA TYR A 249 -3.71 0.32 17.13
C TYR A 249 -2.76 -0.06 15.98
N LEU A 250 -3.23 -0.81 14.99
CA LEU A 250 -2.46 -1.04 13.76
C LEU A 250 -2.23 0.25 12.97
N LEU A 251 -3.25 1.12 12.87
CA LEU A 251 -3.12 2.43 12.22
C LEU A 251 -2.12 3.32 12.96
N LEU A 252 -2.18 3.40 14.29
CA LEU A 252 -1.23 4.17 15.09
C LEU A 252 0.21 3.65 14.93
N SER A 253 0.38 2.32 14.88
CA SER A 253 1.66 1.69 14.62
C SER A 253 2.18 2.04 13.22
N ALA A 254 1.37 1.85 12.18
CA ALA A 254 1.75 2.14 10.80
C ALA A 254 2.10 3.63 10.59
N ILE A 255 1.32 4.54 11.18
CA ILE A 255 1.59 6.00 11.15
C ILE A 255 2.96 6.31 11.78
N SER A 256 3.27 5.68 12.92
CA SER A 256 4.55 5.88 13.59
C SER A 256 5.71 5.31 12.79
N ASP A 257 5.51 4.14 12.17
CA ASP A 257 6.51 3.52 11.30
C ASP A 257 6.82 4.41 10.08
N GLU A 258 5.81 4.94 9.41
CA GLU A 258 5.99 5.83 8.26
C GLU A 258 6.72 7.12 8.65
N ARG A 259 6.33 7.77 9.75
CA ARG A 259 7.00 8.99 10.26
C ARG A 259 8.48 8.76 10.57
N CYS A 260 8.82 7.60 11.10
CA CYS A 260 10.20 7.21 11.41
C CYS A 260 10.98 6.66 10.21
N ALA A 261 10.35 6.50 9.06
CA ALA A 261 10.89 5.76 7.92
C ALA A 261 11.33 4.33 8.31
N ILE A 262 10.55 3.65 9.16
CA ILE A 262 10.74 2.25 9.52
C ILE A 262 10.22 1.41 8.34
N ARG A 263 11.11 0.58 7.76
CA ARG A 263 10.82 -0.24 6.58
C ARG A 263 10.67 -1.74 6.93
N GLU A 264 10.81 -2.06 8.21
CA GLU A 264 10.58 -3.40 8.78
C GLU A 264 9.23 -3.45 9.50
N ASN A 265 8.19 -2.83 8.97
CA ASN A 265 6.89 -2.85 9.63
C ASN A 265 6.05 -4.07 9.20
N ASN A 266 5.08 -4.43 10.04
CA ASN A 266 4.10 -5.48 9.78
C ASN A 266 2.66 -4.95 9.80
N SER A 267 2.47 -3.75 10.31
CA SER A 267 1.15 -3.18 10.56
C SER A 267 0.40 -2.90 9.26
N LEU A 268 1.07 -2.38 8.23
CA LEU A 268 0.48 -2.19 6.89
C LEU A 268 0.02 -3.51 6.26
N ARG A 269 0.81 -4.57 6.40
CA ARG A 269 0.43 -5.91 5.90
C ARG A 269 -0.83 -6.42 6.59
N ILE A 270 -0.90 -6.32 7.92
CA ILE A 270 -2.06 -6.79 8.69
C ILE A 270 -3.28 -5.92 8.37
N LEU A 271 -3.13 -4.60 8.26
CA LEU A 271 -4.20 -3.70 7.82
C LEU A 271 -4.72 -4.08 6.43
N SER A 272 -3.83 -4.40 5.49
CA SER A 272 -4.25 -4.82 4.16
C SER A 272 -5.08 -6.12 4.20
N GLU A 273 -4.69 -7.07 5.05
CA GLU A 273 -5.43 -8.32 5.25
C GLU A 273 -6.83 -8.08 5.85
N ILE A 274 -6.93 -7.22 6.87
CA ILE A 274 -8.20 -6.84 7.48
C ILE A 274 -9.11 -6.17 6.44
N LEU A 275 -8.57 -5.24 5.66
CA LEU A 275 -9.32 -4.51 4.64
C LEU A 275 -9.79 -5.42 3.51
N MET A 276 -8.94 -6.34 3.04
CA MET A 276 -9.33 -7.34 2.04
C MET A 276 -10.48 -8.22 2.54
N ASN A 277 -10.38 -8.70 3.79
CA ASN A 277 -11.43 -9.53 4.39
C ASN A 277 -12.76 -8.78 4.55
N ARG A 278 -12.74 -7.45 4.61
CA ARG A 278 -13.93 -6.59 4.63
C ARG A 278 -14.42 -6.19 3.23
N GLY A 279 -13.73 -6.58 2.18
CA GLY A 279 -14.06 -6.20 0.81
C GLY A 279 -13.62 -4.77 0.43
N ASN A 280 -12.81 -4.11 1.26
CA ASN A 280 -12.16 -2.85 0.90
C ASN A 280 -10.85 -3.15 0.12
N ASN A 281 -11.01 -3.54 -1.14
CA ASN A 281 -9.90 -4.05 -1.93
C ASN A 281 -8.89 -2.96 -2.37
N ASP A 282 -9.31 -1.68 -2.43
CA ASP A 282 -8.46 -0.57 -2.86
C ASP A 282 -7.39 -0.24 -1.83
N ASP A 283 -7.83 0.09 -0.62
CA ASP A 283 -6.90 0.41 0.46
C ASP A 283 -6.08 -0.83 0.84
N ALA A 284 -6.70 -2.03 0.85
CA ALA A 284 -6.00 -3.27 1.08
C ALA A 284 -4.84 -3.47 0.10
N TYR A 285 -5.11 -3.27 -1.19
CA TYR A 285 -4.12 -3.42 -2.24
C TYR A 285 -3.02 -2.36 -2.12
N ARG A 286 -3.38 -1.10 -1.93
CA ARG A 286 -2.44 0.01 -1.76
C ARG A 286 -1.49 -0.22 -0.57
N TYR A 287 -2.02 -0.61 0.60
CA TYR A 287 -1.19 -0.85 1.79
C TYR A 287 -0.32 -2.11 1.65
N LEU A 288 -0.85 -3.15 1.01
CA LEU A 288 -0.07 -4.33 0.71
C LEU A 288 1.11 -3.99 -0.21
N LEU A 289 0.86 -3.16 -1.23
CA LEU A 289 1.88 -2.71 -2.15
C LEU A 289 2.98 -1.91 -1.45
N GLN A 290 2.59 -1.01 -0.54
CA GLN A 290 3.54 -0.27 0.30
C GLN A 290 4.33 -1.23 1.18
N ALA A 291 3.67 -2.17 1.88
CA ALA A 291 4.32 -3.15 2.74
C ALA A 291 5.33 -4.02 1.98
N ILE A 292 5.04 -4.43 0.74
CA ILE A 292 5.99 -5.20 -0.09
C ILE A 292 7.16 -4.29 -0.52
N SER A 293 6.91 -3.02 -0.91
CA SER A 293 7.95 -2.06 -1.24
C SER A 293 8.96 -1.89 -0.10
N GLU A 294 8.45 -1.65 1.10
CA GLU A 294 9.26 -1.46 2.28
C GLU A 294 10.02 -2.71 2.69
N ALA A 295 9.32 -3.81 2.70
CA ALA A 295 9.91 -5.09 3.03
C ALA A 295 11.04 -5.50 2.07
N ARG A 296 10.93 -5.17 0.78
CA ARG A 296 11.98 -5.37 -0.22
C ARG A 296 13.12 -4.38 -0.04
N PHE A 297 12.82 -3.12 0.21
CA PHE A 297 13.84 -2.09 0.45
C PHE A 297 14.68 -2.43 1.68
N TYR A 298 14.03 -2.84 2.77
CA TYR A 298 14.71 -3.26 3.99
C TYR A 298 15.53 -4.53 3.81
N GLY A 299 15.00 -5.54 3.11
CA GLY A 299 15.63 -6.84 2.91
C GLY A 299 15.19 -7.95 3.90
N SER A 300 14.00 -7.85 4.56
CA SER A 300 13.52 -8.89 5.48
C SER A 300 12.88 -10.06 4.74
N ARG A 301 13.48 -11.25 4.86
CA ARG A 301 12.98 -12.48 4.27
C ARG A 301 11.65 -12.93 4.86
N ILE A 302 11.49 -12.73 6.17
CA ILE A 302 10.26 -13.12 6.88
C ILE A 302 9.08 -12.34 6.35
N ARG A 303 9.20 -11.00 6.24
CA ARG A 303 8.13 -10.15 5.70
C ARG A 303 7.82 -10.49 4.25
N MET A 304 8.85 -10.75 3.45
CA MET A 304 8.67 -11.18 2.06
C MET A 304 7.94 -12.50 1.93
N MET A 305 8.19 -13.45 2.80
CA MET A 305 7.45 -14.72 2.82
C MET A 305 5.99 -14.49 3.22
N GLN A 306 5.74 -13.69 4.25
CA GLN A 306 4.38 -13.37 4.71
C GLN A 306 3.56 -12.69 3.60
N VAL A 307 4.20 -11.76 2.89
CA VAL A 307 3.58 -11.07 1.74
C VAL A 307 3.46 -12.00 0.54
N GLY A 308 4.45 -12.85 0.30
CA GLY A 308 4.44 -13.83 -0.80
C GLY A 308 3.25 -14.79 -0.76
N ARG A 309 2.67 -15.04 0.41
CA ARG A 309 1.41 -15.79 0.54
C ARG A 309 0.21 -15.07 -0.10
N MET A 310 0.25 -13.74 -0.20
CA MET A 310 -0.79 -12.92 -0.82
C MET A 310 -0.55 -12.67 -2.32
N ALA A 311 0.68 -12.91 -2.80
CA ALA A 311 1.05 -12.68 -4.20
C ALA A 311 0.12 -13.41 -5.22
N PRO A 312 -0.33 -14.66 -4.99
CA PRO A 312 -1.25 -15.34 -5.90
C PRO A 312 -2.59 -14.61 -6.06
N GLN A 313 -3.10 -14.03 -4.97
CA GLN A 313 -4.36 -13.26 -5.00
C GLN A 313 -4.19 -11.95 -5.80
N ILE A 314 -3.05 -11.29 -5.65
CA ILE A 314 -2.70 -10.09 -6.42
C ILE A 314 -2.62 -10.40 -7.92
N LEU A 315 -1.95 -11.51 -8.28
CA LEU A 315 -1.85 -11.96 -9.66
C LEU A 315 -3.22 -12.30 -10.25
N GLN A 316 -4.08 -12.98 -9.49
CA GLN A 316 -5.46 -13.27 -9.93
C GLN A 316 -6.28 -12.00 -10.18
N LEU A 317 -6.19 -11.01 -9.28
CA LEU A 317 -6.87 -9.71 -9.48
C LEU A 317 -6.33 -8.99 -10.70
N TYR A 318 -5.02 -9.01 -10.91
CA TYR A 318 -4.36 -8.41 -12.06
C TYR A 318 -4.76 -9.08 -13.39
N ASP A 319 -4.77 -10.42 -13.42
CA ASP A 319 -5.16 -11.19 -14.60
C ASP A 319 -6.66 -11.03 -14.92
N ALA A 320 -7.52 -10.94 -13.88
CA ALA A 320 -8.94 -10.68 -14.06
C ALA A 320 -9.19 -9.31 -14.69
N GLU A 321 -8.49 -8.26 -14.22
CA GLU A 321 -8.57 -6.91 -14.78
C GLU A 321 -8.09 -6.87 -16.24
N ARG A 322 -6.95 -7.49 -16.52
CA ARG A 322 -6.39 -7.59 -17.86
C ARG A 322 -7.37 -8.27 -18.83
N THR A 323 -7.94 -9.38 -18.39
CA THR A 323 -8.91 -10.15 -19.19
C THR A 323 -10.15 -9.30 -19.47
N GLN A 324 -10.66 -8.60 -18.46
CA GLN A 324 -11.83 -7.73 -18.58
C GLN A 324 -11.56 -6.55 -19.51
N THR A 325 -10.39 -5.92 -19.38
CA THR A 325 -9.96 -4.82 -20.24
C THR A 325 -9.77 -5.28 -21.69
N GLN A 326 -9.22 -6.48 -21.87
CA GLN A 326 -9.05 -7.07 -23.19
C GLN A 326 -10.40 -7.41 -23.84
N GLN A 327 -11.33 -7.96 -23.08
CA GLN A 327 -12.69 -8.23 -23.56
C GLN A 327 -13.42 -6.94 -23.99
N ARG A 328 -13.25 -5.84 -23.21
CA ARG A 328 -13.79 -4.52 -23.57
C ARG A 328 -13.17 -3.97 -24.84
N THR A 329 -11.84 -4.04 -24.95
CA THR A 329 -11.12 -3.58 -26.13
C THR A 329 -11.57 -4.35 -27.37
N ASN A 330 -11.73 -5.67 -27.25
CA ASN A 330 -12.24 -6.51 -28.33
C ASN A 330 -13.71 -6.17 -28.69
N LEU A 331 -14.55 -5.92 -27.69
CA LEU A 331 -15.94 -5.48 -27.92
C LEU A 331 -16.00 -4.13 -28.63
N LEU A 332 -15.18 -3.16 -28.20
CA LEU A 332 -15.07 -1.85 -28.86
C LEU A 332 -14.57 -1.98 -30.29
N LEU A 333 -13.54 -2.80 -30.53
CA LEU A 333 -13.04 -3.08 -31.87
C LEU A 333 -14.11 -3.74 -32.75
N ALA A 334 -14.90 -4.68 -32.20
CA ALA A 334 -16.00 -5.30 -32.93
C ALA A 334 -17.10 -4.30 -33.28
N ILE A 335 -17.47 -3.39 -32.36
CA ILE A 335 -18.44 -2.33 -32.62
C ILE A 335 -17.93 -1.37 -33.71
N ILE A 336 -16.65 -0.97 -33.61
CA ILE A 336 -16.04 -0.09 -34.63
C ILE A 336 -16.00 -0.75 -35.99
N SER A 337 -15.63 -2.04 -36.04
CA SER A 337 -15.62 -2.81 -37.30
C SER A 337 -17.03 -2.93 -37.91
N PHE A 338 -18.04 -3.16 -37.06
CA PHE A 338 -19.43 -3.22 -37.49
C PHE A 338 -19.92 -1.87 -38.05
N ILE A 339 -19.63 -0.77 -37.35
CA ILE A 339 -19.97 0.59 -37.80
C ILE A 339 -19.28 0.91 -39.13
N SER A 340 -18.00 0.55 -39.27
CA SER A 340 -17.23 0.73 -40.50
C SER A 340 -17.83 -0.06 -41.68
N LEU A 341 -18.28 -1.30 -41.42
CA LEU A 341 -18.96 -2.13 -42.42
C LEU A 341 -20.31 -1.54 -42.86
N VAL A 342 -21.11 -1.05 -41.89
CA VAL A 342 -22.39 -0.39 -42.18
C VAL A 342 -22.16 0.90 -43.01
N LEU A 343 -21.16 1.69 -42.65
CA LEU A 343 -20.78 2.89 -43.39
C LEU A 343 -20.30 2.55 -44.80
N ALA A 344 -19.46 1.52 -44.96
CA ALA A 344 -19.04 1.04 -46.26
C ALA A 344 -20.26 0.56 -47.12
N GLY A 345 -21.18 -0.16 -46.47
CA GLY A 345 -22.45 -0.57 -47.12
C GLY A 345 -23.31 0.62 -47.57
N ILE A 346 -23.42 1.63 -46.75
CA ILE A 346 -24.14 2.87 -47.08
C ILE A 346 -23.45 3.60 -48.25
N ILE A 347 -22.12 3.66 -48.25
CA ILE A 347 -21.35 4.28 -49.33
C ILE A 347 -21.55 3.51 -50.64
N VAL A 348 -21.50 2.20 -50.60
CA VAL A 348 -21.74 1.35 -51.80
C VAL A 348 -23.18 1.49 -52.30
N TYR A 349 -24.15 1.55 -51.40
CA TYR A 349 -25.56 1.75 -51.73
C TYR A 349 -25.80 3.14 -52.35
N THR A 350 -25.23 4.19 -51.76
CA THR A 350 -25.35 5.55 -52.29
C THR A 350 -24.66 5.71 -53.64
N LEU A 351 -23.50 5.06 -53.82
CA LEU A 351 -22.81 5.02 -55.13
C LEU A 351 -23.62 4.28 -56.20
N ARG A 352 -24.30 3.17 -55.84
CA ARG A 352 -25.22 2.43 -56.78
C ARG A 352 -26.45 3.26 -57.16
N LEU A 353 -27.04 3.96 -56.19
CA LEU A 353 -28.16 4.89 -56.47
C LEU A 353 -27.74 6.06 -57.34
N TYR A 354 -26.54 6.59 -57.11
CA TYR A 354 -25.96 7.66 -57.95
C TYR A 354 -25.77 7.21 -59.40
N ARG A 355 -25.19 6.01 -59.63
CA ARG A 355 -25.00 5.45 -60.99
C ARG A 355 -26.34 5.21 -61.74
N LYS A 356 -27.41 4.80 -61.03
CA LYS A 356 -28.74 4.64 -61.59
C LYS A 356 -29.41 5.98 -61.99
N LYS A 357 -29.20 7.04 -61.21
CA LYS A 357 -29.78 8.38 -61.50
C LYS A 357 -29.01 9.16 -62.56
N HIS A 358 -27.71 8.91 -62.69
CA HIS A 358 -26.86 9.52 -63.72
C HIS A 358 -27.24 9.09 -65.13
N ALA A 359 -27.84 7.92 -65.28
CA ALA A 359 -28.32 7.39 -66.57
C ALA A 359 -29.62 8.13 -67.04
N ALA A 360 -30.30 8.86 -66.20
CA ALA A 360 -31.51 9.62 -66.57
C ALA A 360 -31.18 11.12 -66.71
N GLY A 361 -30.38 11.46 -67.70
CA GLY A 361 -29.83 12.81 -67.95
C GLY A 361 -30.83 13.95 -68.04
N LEU A 362 -30.42 15.09 -67.58
CA LEU A 362 -30.95 16.49 -67.64
C LEU A 362 -31.36 17.15 -66.26
N GLN A 363 -31.20 16.43 -65.11
CA GLN A 363 -31.31 17.12 -63.83
C GLN A 363 -29.93 17.40 -63.16
N ILE A 364 -28.88 17.40 -63.98
CA ILE A 364 -27.48 17.38 -63.54
C ILE A 364 -27.04 18.68 -62.84
N ILE A 365 -27.54 19.83 -63.25
CA ILE A 365 -27.02 21.11 -62.71
C ILE A 365 -27.52 21.35 -61.27
N GLU A 366 -28.74 21.03 -60.97
CA GLU A 366 -29.33 21.18 -59.64
C GLU A 366 -28.83 20.08 -58.69
N MET A 367 -28.64 18.88 -59.24
CA MET A 367 -28.06 17.72 -58.50
C MET A 367 -26.57 17.91 -58.22
N ASN A 368 -25.80 18.54 -59.11
CA ASN A 368 -24.39 18.87 -58.84
C ASN A 368 -24.22 19.88 -57.70
N LYS A 369 -25.17 20.82 -57.54
CA LYS A 369 -25.16 21.77 -56.42
C LYS A 369 -25.50 21.11 -55.10
N ILE A 370 -26.40 20.13 -55.10
CA ILE A 370 -26.75 19.30 -53.96
C ILE A 370 -25.61 18.35 -53.61
N LEU A 371 -24.98 17.77 -54.65
CA LEU A 371 -23.84 16.85 -54.50
C LEU A 371 -22.61 17.55 -53.90
N ALA A 372 -22.29 18.76 -54.36
CA ALA A 372 -21.19 19.56 -53.80
C ALA A 372 -21.40 19.85 -52.30
N LYS A 373 -22.66 20.17 -51.91
CA LYS A 373 -23.01 20.40 -50.51
C LYS A 373 -22.85 19.12 -49.65
N HIS A 374 -23.27 17.97 -50.18
CA HIS A 374 -23.11 16.71 -49.44
C HIS A 374 -21.65 16.22 -49.40
N THR A 375 -20.83 16.57 -50.42
CA THR A 375 -19.40 16.24 -50.38
C THR A 375 -18.69 17.06 -49.29
N GLU A 376 -19.05 18.34 -49.13
CA GLU A 376 -18.51 19.23 -48.11
C GLU A 376 -18.93 18.74 -46.69
N GLU A 377 -20.17 18.28 -46.54
CA GLU A 377 -20.66 17.69 -45.29
C GLU A 377 -19.89 16.36 -44.95
N ILE A 378 -19.65 15.53 -45.94
CA ILE A 378 -18.88 14.27 -45.82
C ILE A 378 -17.40 14.56 -45.49
N GLU A 379 -16.78 15.58 -46.11
CA GLU A 379 -15.41 15.98 -45.77
C GLU A 379 -15.31 16.50 -44.36
N THR A 380 -16.32 17.27 -43.90
CA THR A 380 -16.38 17.77 -42.53
C THR A 380 -16.54 16.62 -41.51
N VAL A 381 -17.44 15.67 -41.82
CA VAL A 381 -17.65 14.46 -41.01
C VAL A 381 -16.43 13.53 -41.03
N ASN A 382 -15.79 13.40 -42.21
CA ASN A 382 -14.60 12.56 -42.38
C ASN A 382 -13.39 13.15 -41.62
N THR A 383 -13.30 14.48 -41.58
CA THR A 383 -12.26 15.17 -40.77
C THR A 383 -12.50 14.96 -39.27
N GLN A 384 -13.76 15.06 -38.85
CA GLN A 384 -14.13 14.77 -37.45
C GLN A 384 -13.93 13.29 -37.09
N MET A 385 -14.24 12.38 -38.02
CA MET A 385 -14.07 10.93 -37.80
C MET A 385 -12.60 10.52 -37.84
N LYS A 386 -11.77 11.14 -38.67
CA LYS A 386 -10.32 10.95 -38.68
C LYS A 386 -9.71 11.43 -37.35
N GLU A 387 -10.15 12.55 -36.87
CA GLU A 387 -9.67 13.08 -35.58
C GLU A 387 -10.10 12.17 -34.41
N ALA A 388 -11.36 11.72 -34.39
CA ALA A 388 -11.86 10.76 -33.40
C ALA A 388 -11.09 9.43 -33.45
N ASN A 389 -10.78 8.92 -34.64
CA ASN A 389 -9.98 7.70 -34.80
C ASN A 389 -8.52 7.92 -34.36
N ARG A 390 -7.90 9.06 -34.70
CA ARG A 390 -6.57 9.42 -34.24
C ARG A 390 -6.49 9.45 -32.72
N ILE A 391 -7.45 10.08 -32.08
CA ILE A 391 -7.56 10.14 -30.61
C ILE A 391 -7.68 8.70 -30.05
N LYS A 392 -8.53 7.87 -30.64
CA LYS A 392 -8.71 6.46 -30.26
C LYS A 392 -7.41 5.65 -30.36
N GLU A 393 -6.70 5.77 -31.49
CA GLU A 393 -5.43 5.06 -31.72
C GLU A 393 -4.36 5.51 -30.70
N GLU A 394 -4.28 6.80 -30.40
CA GLU A 394 -3.37 7.32 -29.37
C GLU A 394 -3.69 6.73 -27.99
N TYR A 395 -4.97 6.62 -27.63
CA TYR A 395 -5.37 6.00 -26.35
C TYR A 395 -5.06 4.51 -26.31
N ILE A 396 -5.32 3.78 -27.40
CA ILE A 396 -4.98 2.36 -27.50
C ILE A 396 -3.47 2.18 -27.39
N GLY A 397 -2.68 3.01 -28.10
CA GLY A 397 -1.22 2.99 -28.04
C GLY A 397 -0.68 3.20 -26.63
N ARG A 398 -1.11 4.25 -25.94
CA ARG A 398 -0.71 4.55 -24.56
C ARG A 398 -1.15 3.46 -23.57
N PHE A 399 -2.35 2.90 -23.79
CA PHE A 399 -2.85 1.81 -22.98
C PHE A 399 -2.02 0.51 -23.15
N LEU A 400 -1.68 0.17 -24.41
CA LEU A 400 -0.82 -0.98 -24.72
C LEU A 400 0.60 -0.79 -24.18
N GLU A 401 1.17 0.42 -24.29
CA GLU A 401 2.47 0.77 -23.73
C GLU A 401 2.48 0.60 -22.20
N LEU A 402 1.46 1.13 -21.51
CA LEU A 402 1.32 1.00 -20.06
C LEU A 402 1.18 -0.47 -19.64
N SER A 403 0.34 -1.22 -20.36
CA SER A 403 0.12 -2.65 -20.12
C SER A 403 1.38 -3.47 -20.38
N SER A 404 2.12 -3.18 -21.46
CA SER A 404 3.38 -3.82 -21.81
C SER A 404 4.47 -3.53 -20.78
N MET A 405 4.56 -2.28 -20.30
CA MET A 405 5.52 -1.88 -19.27
C MET A 405 5.24 -2.60 -17.94
N LEU A 406 3.97 -2.72 -17.56
CA LEU A 406 3.56 -3.45 -16.36
C LEU A 406 3.88 -4.95 -16.47
N LEU A 407 3.64 -5.54 -17.65
CA LEU A 407 3.99 -6.94 -17.95
C LEU A 407 5.50 -7.17 -17.90
N SER A 408 6.27 -6.33 -18.62
CA SER A 408 7.74 -6.42 -18.67
C SER A 408 8.35 -6.33 -17.27
N ASN A 409 7.88 -5.38 -16.46
CA ASN A 409 8.35 -5.24 -15.08
C ASN A 409 8.04 -6.49 -14.24
N THR A 410 6.85 -7.08 -14.43
CA THR A 410 6.44 -8.30 -13.73
C THR A 410 7.26 -9.50 -14.20
N GLU A 411 7.46 -9.64 -15.51
CA GLU A 411 8.26 -10.71 -16.12
C GLU A 411 9.73 -10.62 -15.70
N GLN A 412 10.30 -9.42 -15.76
CA GLN A 412 11.69 -9.17 -15.35
C GLN A 412 11.89 -9.53 -13.88
N ARG A 413 10.92 -9.18 -13.04
CA ARG A 413 10.93 -9.53 -11.62
C ARG A 413 10.83 -11.04 -11.42
N MET A 414 9.93 -11.73 -12.12
CA MET A 414 9.82 -13.18 -12.05
C MET A 414 11.10 -13.87 -12.53
N LYS A 415 11.72 -13.37 -13.61
CA LYS A 415 13.02 -13.86 -14.08
C LYS A 415 14.12 -13.69 -13.02
N GLN A 416 14.14 -12.53 -12.37
CA GLN A 416 15.10 -12.21 -11.30
C GLN A 416 14.90 -13.13 -10.09
N LEU A 417 13.68 -13.29 -9.62
CA LEU A 417 13.34 -14.19 -8.51
C LEU A 417 13.67 -15.66 -8.84
N ASN A 418 13.31 -16.10 -10.04
CA ASN A 418 13.62 -17.45 -10.51
C ASN A 418 15.13 -17.68 -10.65
N ARG A 419 15.90 -16.67 -11.06
CA ARG A 419 17.36 -16.72 -11.10
C ARG A 419 17.93 -16.88 -9.69
N LEU A 420 17.50 -16.02 -8.75
CA LEU A 420 17.95 -16.09 -7.36
C LEU A 420 17.58 -17.44 -6.69
N ALA A 421 16.40 -17.96 -7.00
CA ALA A 421 15.97 -19.28 -6.54
C ALA A 421 16.86 -20.41 -7.11
N ARG A 422 17.19 -20.37 -8.42
CA ARG A 422 18.06 -21.36 -9.06
C ARG A 422 19.50 -21.30 -8.54
N GLU A 423 20.00 -20.07 -8.31
CA GLU A 423 21.34 -19.84 -7.76
C GLU A 423 21.42 -20.16 -6.25
N ARG A 424 20.32 -20.60 -5.63
CA ARG A 424 20.17 -20.88 -4.19
C ARG A 424 20.58 -19.71 -3.29
N LYS A 425 20.50 -18.47 -3.79
CA LYS A 425 20.76 -17.24 -3.04
C LYS A 425 19.52 -16.85 -2.24
N LEU A 426 19.24 -17.64 -1.22
CA LEU A 426 18.00 -17.51 -0.43
C LEU A 426 17.91 -16.15 0.28
N GLU A 427 19.00 -15.59 0.71
CA GLU A 427 19.06 -14.27 1.36
C GLU A 427 18.68 -13.14 0.41
N GLU A 428 19.28 -13.14 -0.77
CA GLU A 428 18.97 -12.17 -1.82
C GLU A 428 17.55 -12.36 -2.35
N LEU A 429 17.08 -13.61 -2.47
CA LEU A 429 15.70 -13.93 -2.85
C LEU A 429 14.70 -13.40 -1.83
N TYR A 430 14.95 -13.57 -0.56
CA TYR A 430 14.10 -13.05 0.50
C TYR A 430 14.10 -11.51 0.57
N ALA A 431 15.25 -10.89 0.35
CA ALA A 431 15.36 -9.44 0.25
C ALA A 431 14.53 -8.90 -0.91
N GLU A 432 14.62 -9.52 -2.07
CA GLU A 432 13.91 -9.14 -3.28
C GLU A 432 12.40 -9.40 -3.19
N LEU A 433 11.99 -10.49 -2.55
CA LEU A 433 10.58 -10.77 -2.27
C LEU A 433 9.93 -9.74 -1.33
N LYS A 434 10.66 -8.93 -0.61
CA LYS A 434 10.17 -8.00 0.41
C LYS A 434 9.88 -6.57 -0.07
N THR A 435 10.23 -6.18 -1.29
CA THR A 435 10.04 -4.81 -1.81
C THR A 435 8.79 -4.64 -2.65
N MET A 436 8.00 -3.57 -2.41
CA MET A 436 6.74 -3.27 -3.11
C MET A 436 6.68 -1.98 -3.95
N GLU A 437 7.78 -1.25 -4.04
CA GLU A 437 7.81 0.06 -4.70
C GLU A 437 7.32 0.08 -6.17
N PRO A 438 7.62 -0.93 -7.03
CA PRO A 438 7.20 -0.88 -8.43
C PRO A 438 5.70 -0.96 -8.66
N VAL A 439 4.97 -1.60 -7.75
CA VAL A 439 3.50 -1.81 -7.93
C VAL A 439 2.72 -0.58 -7.49
N ILE A 440 3.18 0.13 -6.45
CA ILE A 440 2.61 1.42 -6.02
C ILE A 440 2.78 2.47 -7.11
N THR A 441 3.97 2.51 -7.70
CA THR A 441 4.27 3.40 -8.83
C THR A 441 3.36 3.10 -10.01
N GLY A 442 3.09 1.82 -10.32
CA GLY A 442 2.19 1.40 -11.38
C GLY A 442 0.76 1.90 -11.20
N ILE A 443 0.21 1.80 -9.99
CA ILE A 443 -1.16 2.29 -9.70
C ILE A 443 -1.25 3.82 -9.78
N ARG A 444 -0.27 4.53 -9.23
CA ARG A 444 -0.24 6.00 -9.33
C ARG A 444 -0.16 6.44 -10.80
N THR A 445 0.66 5.76 -11.57
CA THR A 445 0.79 6.00 -13.01
C THR A 445 -0.53 5.72 -13.72
N PHE A 446 -1.20 4.60 -13.45
CA PHE A 446 -2.51 4.27 -14.02
C PHE A 446 -3.56 5.36 -13.71
N HIS A 447 -3.70 5.77 -12.45
CA HIS A 447 -4.65 6.83 -12.07
C HIS A 447 -4.33 8.16 -12.78
N SER A 448 -3.04 8.52 -12.85
CA SER A 448 -2.61 9.74 -13.53
C SER A 448 -2.91 9.70 -15.03
N HIS A 449 -2.66 8.58 -15.68
CA HIS A 449 -2.97 8.39 -17.11
C HIS A 449 -4.46 8.39 -17.37
N PHE A 450 -5.25 7.72 -16.51
CA PHE A 450 -6.71 7.73 -16.58
C PHE A 450 -7.25 9.16 -16.46
N ASP A 451 -6.83 9.91 -15.43
CA ASP A 451 -7.27 11.29 -15.22
C ASP A 451 -6.95 12.16 -16.43
N THR A 452 -5.70 12.07 -16.91
CA THR A 452 -5.26 12.84 -18.07
C THR A 452 -6.04 12.46 -19.34
N ALA A 453 -6.19 11.16 -19.56
CA ALA A 453 -6.91 10.63 -20.72
C ALA A 453 -8.37 11.08 -20.70
N PHE A 454 -9.03 10.93 -19.57
CA PHE A 454 -10.44 11.25 -19.41
C PHE A 454 -10.68 12.78 -19.55
N LEU A 455 -9.87 13.59 -18.89
CA LEU A 455 -10.03 15.06 -18.95
C LEU A 455 -9.66 15.63 -20.32
N ASN A 456 -8.82 14.97 -21.09
CA ASN A 456 -8.60 15.34 -22.50
C ASN A 456 -9.82 15.06 -23.38
N ILE A 457 -10.58 13.99 -23.08
CA ILE A 457 -11.84 13.68 -23.80
C ILE A 457 -12.97 14.57 -23.32
N TYR A 458 -13.02 14.86 -22.04
CA TYR A 458 -14.06 15.61 -21.35
C TYR A 458 -13.50 16.82 -20.59
N PRO A 459 -13.00 17.86 -21.28
CA PRO A 459 -12.32 18.99 -20.62
C PRO A 459 -13.21 19.73 -19.61
N HIS A 460 -14.50 19.78 -19.87
CA HIS A 460 -15.50 20.46 -19.05
C HIS A 460 -16.22 19.55 -18.05
N PHE A 461 -15.78 18.31 -17.91
CA PHE A 461 -16.47 17.31 -17.10
C PHE A 461 -16.75 17.78 -15.67
N ILE A 462 -15.75 18.36 -15.00
CA ILE A 462 -15.89 18.81 -13.61
C ILE A 462 -16.91 19.95 -13.51
N SER A 463 -16.89 20.88 -14.45
CA SER A 463 -17.85 22.00 -14.47
C SER A 463 -19.27 21.52 -14.76
N GLU A 464 -19.44 20.53 -15.65
CA GLU A 464 -20.75 19.95 -15.94
C GLU A 464 -21.27 19.13 -14.75
N VAL A 465 -20.42 18.36 -14.10
CA VAL A 465 -20.76 17.65 -12.86
C VAL A 465 -21.18 18.65 -11.77
N ASN A 466 -20.47 19.78 -11.64
CA ASN A 466 -20.82 20.81 -10.66
C ASN A 466 -22.21 21.43 -10.89
N LYS A 467 -22.67 21.49 -12.15
CA LYS A 467 -24.04 21.93 -12.46
C LYS A 467 -25.12 20.97 -11.97
N LEU A 468 -24.76 19.70 -11.77
CA LEU A 468 -25.66 18.67 -11.26
C LEU A 468 -25.67 18.58 -9.73
N LEU A 469 -24.77 19.31 -9.05
CA LEU A 469 -24.60 19.30 -7.60
C LEU A 469 -25.15 20.58 -6.97
N THR A 470 -25.55 20.49 -5.70
CA THR A 470 -25.93 21.67 -4.93
C THR A 470 -24.75 22.61 -4.73
N PRO A 471 -24.93 23.93 -4.67
CA PRO A 471 -23.84 24.93 -4.62
C PRO A 471 -22.81 24.70 -3.52
N GLU A 472 -23.24 24.18 -2.39
CA GLU A 472 -22.41 23.86 -1.20
C GLU A 472 -21.56 22.58 -1.36
N ASN A 473 -21.86 21.78 -2.37
CA ASN A 473 -21.23 20.47 -2.58
C ASN A 473 -20.49 20.37 -3.93
N GLN A 474 -20.24 21.48 -4.58
CA GLN A 474 -19.50 21.53 -5.84
C GLN A 474 -18.01 21.24 -5.59
N PHE A 475 -17.39 20.60 -6.55
CA PHE A 475 -15.95 20.41 -6.54
C PHE A 475 -15.24 21.73 -6.84
N ILE A 476 -14.14 22.00 -6.14
CA ILE A 476 -13.34 23.21 -6.35
C ILE A 476 -12.71 23.13 -7.75
N THR A 477 -13.03 24.13 -8.56
CA THR A 477 -12.34 24.38 -9.84
C THR A 477 -11.42 25.56 -9.63
N ASP A 478 -10.13 25.42 -9.90
CA ASP A 478 -9.20 26.55 -9.82
C ASP A 478 -9.64 27.65 -10.78
N ASN A 479 -9.67 28.89 -10.29
CA ASN A 479 -10.18 30.06 -10.98
C ASN A 479 -9.39 30.49 -12.24
N ASP A 480 -8.33 29.78 -12.61
CA ASP A 480 -7.42 30.17 -13.70
C ASP A 480 -7.57 29.34 -14.99
N GLY A 481 -8.69 28.65 -15.20
CA GLY A 481 -8.92 27.94 -16.48
C GLY A 481 -7.91 26.83 -16.83
N ALA A 482 -6.93 26.58 -15.96
CA ALA A 482 -6.03 25.46 -16.09
C ALA A 482 -6.74 24.23 -15.52
N THR A 483 -7.12 23.32 -16.39
CA THR A 483 -7.74 22.03 -16.13
C THR A 483 -7.08 21.37 -14.92
N ALA A 484 -7.88 21.07 -13.88
CA ALA A 484 -7.43 20.25 -12.76
C ALA A 484 -6.84 18.97 -13.34
N LYS A 485 -5.52 18.80 -13.24
CA LYS A 485 -4.81 17.66 -13.89
C LYS A 485 -5.06 16.32 -13.21
N ARG A 486 -5.86 16.28 -12.13
CA ARG A 486 -6.17 15.06 -11.38
C ARG A 486 -7.60 15.04 -10.89
N LEU A 487 -8.25 13.89 -11.06
CA LEU A 487 -9.57 13.64 -10.53
C LEU A 487 -9.49 13.14 -9.08
N THR A 488 -10.44 13.54 -8.25
CA THR A 488 -10.67 12.90 -6.95
C THR A 488 -11.26 11.49 -7.17
N THR A 489 -11.25 10.65 -6.15
CA THR A 489 -11.88 9.32 -6.23
C THR A 489 -13.36 9.42 -6.60
N GLU A 490 -14.07 10.41 -6.06
CA GLU A 490 -15.46 10.71 -6.38
C GLU A 490 -15.64 11.07 -7.86
N LEU A 491 -14.81 11.95 -8.38
CA LEU A 491 -14.85 12.34 -9.79
C LEU A 491 -14.44 11.19 -10.73
N ARG A 492 -13.51 10.30 -10.32
CA ARG A 492 -13.18 9.09 -11.11
C ARG A 492 -14.35 8.12 -11.19
N ILE A 493 -15.12 7.98 -10.10
CA ILE A 493 -16.36 7.17 -10.12
C ILE A 493 -17.34 7.76 -11.14
N LEU A 494 -17.58 9.07 -11.11
CA LEU A 494 -18.46 9.74 -12.06
C LEU A 494 -17.91 9.67 -13.49
N ALA A 495 -16.59 9.75 -13.65
CA ALA A 495 -15.93 9.58 -14.94
C ALA A 495 -16.15 8.19 -15.52
N LEU A 496 -16.08 7.14 -14.70
CA LEU A 496 -16.38 5.76 -15.10
C LEU A 496 -17.87 5.60 -15.45
N ILE A 497 -18.78 6.18 -14.68
CA ILE A 497 -20.22 6.21 -15.00
C ILE A 497 -20.45 6.93 -16.34
N ARG A 498 -19.73 8.02 -16.61
CA ARG A 498 -19.78 8.71 -17.90
C ARG A 498 -19.32 7.83 -19.06
N LEU A 499 -18.37 6.94 -18.83
CA LEU A 499 -17.88 5.93 -19.79
C LEU A 499 -18.78 4.69 -19.88
N ASP A 500 -19.98 4.76 -19.32
CA ASP A 500 -20.99 3.68 -19.24
C ASP A 500 -20.57 2.48 -18.36
N ILE A 501 -19.55 2.68 -17.53
CA ILE A 501 -19.12 1.71 -16.52
C ILE A 501 -19.91 1.99 -15.26
N THR A 502 -20.99 1.23 -15.07
CA THR A 502 -21.94 1.51 -13.97
C THR A 502 -21.99 0.44 -12.90
N ASP A 503 -21.41 -0.72 -13.16
CA ASP A 503 -21.33 -1.80 -12.19
C ASP A 503 -20.36 -1.44 -11.05
N ASN A 504 -20.81 -1.64 -9.81
CA ASN A 504 -20.03 -1.25 -8.63
C ASN A 504 -18.79 -2.11 -8.43
N GLN A 505 -18.87 -3.40 -8.79
CA GLN A 505 -17.71 -4.28 -8.70
C GLN A 505 -16.66 -3.86 -9.74
N GLU A 506 -17.09 -3.59 -10.96
CA GLU A 506 -16.23 -3.14 -12.04
C GLU A 506 -15.54 -1.82 -11.73
N ILE A 507 -16.29 -0.84 -11.20
CA ILE A 507 -15.73 0.44 -10.71
C ILE A 507 -14.72 0.21 -9.58
N ALA A 508 -15.04 -0.67 -8.64
CA ALA A 508 -14.16 -1.03 -7.53
C ALA A 508 -12.85 -1.66 -8.03
N ASP A 509 -12.94 -2.57 -8.98
CA ASP A 509 -11.79 -3.26 -9.57
C ASP A 509 -10.88 -2.30 -10.36
N ILE A 510 -11.46 -1.39 -11.15
CA ILE A 510 -10.72 -0.36 -11.90
C ILE A 510 -10.03 0.61 -10.93
N LEU A 511 -10.74 1.12 -9.94
CA LEU A 511 -10.21 2.11 -8.99
C LEU A 511 -9.42 1.48 -7.84
N ARG A 512 -9.33 0.15 -7.80
CA ARG A 512 -8.70 -0.61 -6.71
C ARG A 512 -9.28 -0.25 -5.33
N SER A 513 -10.61 -0.20 -5.27
CA SER A 513 -11.41 0.20 -4.12
C SER A 513 -12.28 -0.94 -3.60
N SER A 514 -12.77 -0.87 -2.36
CA SER A 514 -13.79 -1.83 -1.95
C SER A 514 -15.12 -1.47 -2.60
N ILE A 515 -15.90 -2.49 -2.90
CA ILE A 515 -17.27 -2.30 -3.40
C ILE A 515 -18.11 -1.47 -2.43
N THR A 516 -17.86 -1.65 -1.13
CA THR A 516 -18.51 -0.86 -0.06
C THR A 516 -18.12 0.61 -0.13
N THR A 517 -16.86 0.89 -0.46
CA THR A 517 -16.39 2.26 -0.68
C THR A 517 -17.07 2.90 -1.87
N ILE A 518 -17.20 2.18 -2.99
CA ILE A 518 -17.89 2.68 -4.18
C ILE A 518 -19.35 2.98 -3.86
N TYR A 519 -20.05 2.04 -3.22
CA TYR A 519 -21.43 2.28 -2.77
C TYR A 519 -21.55 3.52 -1.90
N THR A 520 -20.63 3.69 -0.95
CA THR A 520 -20.63 4.84 -0.05
C THR A 520 -20.43 6.16 -0.81
N TYR A 521 -19.51 6.20 -1.75
CA TYR A 521 -19.26 7.39 -2.56
C TYR A 521 -20.44 7.70 -3.49
N ARG A 522 -21.00 6.71 -4.18
CA ARG A 522 -22.16 6.89 -5.04
C ARG A 522 -23.37 7.39 -4.26
N SER A 523 -23.64 6.80 -3.10
CA SER A 523 -24.73 7.25 -2.22
C SER A 523 -24.53 8.70 -1.75
N LYS A 524 -23.29 9.06 -1.37
CA LYS A 524 -22.95 10.43 -0.99
C LYS A 524 -23.11 11.41 -2.16
N LEU A 525 -22.65 11.03 -3.35
CA LEU A 525 -22.77 11.86 -4.54
C LEU A 525 -24.22 12.08 -4.93
N LYS A 526 -25.04 11.03 -4.92
CA LYS A 526 -26.50 11.14 -5.13
C LYS A 526 -27.17 12.04 -4.09
N ALA A 527 -26.73 11.97 -2.83
CA ALA A 527 -27.28 12.80 -1.77
C ALA A 527 -26.98 14.31 -2.00
N LYS A 528 -25.87 14.62 -2.65
CA LYS A 528 -25.38 15.97 -2.98
C LYS A 528 -25.94 16.52 -4.30
N ALA A 529 -26.60 15.68 -5.09
CA ALA A 529 -27.13 16.06 -6.38
C ALA A 529 -28.42 16.88 -6.28
N LEU A 530 -28.61 17.78 -7.24
CA LEU A 530 -29.83 18.56 -7.42
C LEU A 530 -31.06 17.64 -7.67
N ASN A 531 -30.87 16.63 -8.51
CA ASN A 531 -31.86 15.58 -8.74
C ASN A 531 -31.24 14.22 -8.44
N LYS A 532 -31.67 13.60 -7.34
CA LYS A 532 -31.11 12.33 -6.85
C LYS A 532 -31.45 11.14 -7.73
N GLU A 533 -32.60 11.17 -8.41
CA GLU A 533 -33.08 10.03 -9.21
C GLU A 533 -32.39 9.96 -10.56
N THR A 534 -32.14 11.08 -11.19
CA THR A 534 -31.58 11.13 -12.54
C THR A 534 -30.07 11.43 -12.57
N PHE A 535 -29.44 11.68 -11.42
CA PHE A 535 -28.08 12.16 -11.31
C PHE A 535 -27.06 11.37 -12.15
N GLU A 536 -27.05 10.04 -12.03
CA GLU A 536 -26.10 9.21 -12.78
C GLU A 536 -26.42 9.16 -14.27
N ASP A 537 -27.70 9.22 -14.64
CA ASP A 537 -28.12 9.29 -16.04
C ASP A 537 -27.76 10.66 -16.64
N ASP A 538 -27.85 11.71 -15.86
CA ASP A 538 -27.44 13.05 -16.28
C ASP A 538 -25.91 13.14 -16.43
N VAL A 539 -25.14 12.49 -15.55
CA VAL A 539 -23.70 12.35 -15.70
C VAL A 539 -23.34 11.60 -17.00
N ARG A 540 -24.06 10.52 -17.35
CA ARG A 540 -23.83 9.80 -18.61
C ARG A 540 -24.05 10.63 -19.85
N LYS A 541 -24.95 11.60 -19.80
CA LYS A 541 -25.29 12.47 -20.91
C LYS A 541 -24.34 13.66 -21.10
N ILE A 542 -23.40 13.88 -20.19
CA ILE A 542 -22.40 14.95 -20.31
C ILE A 542 -21.67 14.83 -21.64
N ALA A 543 -21.77 15.86 -22.49
CA ALA A 543 -21.20 15.84 -23.83
C ALA A 543 -19.67 15.90 -23.83
N THR A 544 -19.07 15.44 -24.92
CA THR A 544 -17.61 15.45 -25.12
C THR A 544 -17.11 16.87 -25.46
N TYR A 545 -18.00 17.72 -26.04
CA TYR A 545 -17.79 19.12 -26.41
C TYR A 545 -19.07 19.93 -26.20
#